data_5e0a0e04a85603cb47036716f1fb2a66
#
_entry.id   5e0a0e04a85603cb47036716f1fb2a66
#
_cell.length_a   1.000
_cell.length_b   1.000
_cell.length_c   1.000
_cell.angle_alpha   90.00
_cell.angle_beta   90.00
_cell.angle_gamma   90.00
#
_symmetry.space_group_name_H-M   'P 1'
#
loop_
_entity.id
_entity.type
_entity.pdbx_description
1 polymer ?
#
loop_
_entity_poly.entity_id
_entity_poly.type
_entity_poly.pdbx_seq_one_letter_code
_entity_poly.pdbx_strand_id
1 'polypeptide(L)'
;GCSAGCDENFGRKPFEYISIKTMDRRRNAMKVVILAGGFGTRISEESHLKPKPMIEIGEQPILWHIMKMYSAYGFNEFVICAGYKQHVIKEWFADYYLHNTDVTFDLLTNSMTAHNNYSEPWKVTVADTGLETMTGGRIKRIQKYIGDEPFLLTYGDGVSNVNIKELVKWHEEHGKMITMLAYNVEQRFWI
;
A
#
# COMPACT_ATOMS: atom_id res chain seq x y z
N GLY A 1 -56.39 16.96 -16.51
CA GLY A 1 -55.10 17.53 -16.73
C GLY A 1 -54.48 18.11 -15.47
N CYS A 2 -53.47 17.55 -14.90
CA CYS A 2 -52.52 18.19 -14.00
C CYS A 2 -51.19 17.46 -14.16
N SER A 3 -50.28 18.05 -14.87
CA SER A 3 -48.89 17.70 -14.99
C SER A 3 -48.17 18.23 -13.73
N ALA A 4 -47.60 17.36 -12.91
CA ALA A 4 -46.66 17.73 -11.90
C ALA A 4 -45.30 17.12 -12.30
N GLY A 5 -44.39 17.98 -12.75
CA GLY A 5 -43.00 17.67 -13.00
C GLY A 5 -42.27 17.48 -11.69
N CYS A 6 -41.62 16.35 -11.54
CA CYS A 6 -40.61 16.14 -10.52
C CYS A 6 -39.23 16.29 -11.16
N ASP A 7 -38.66 17.49 -11.01
CA ASP A 7 -37.25 17.74 -11.28
C ASP A 7 -36.43 17.22 -10.08
N GLU A 8 -35.94 16.01 -10.17
CA GLU A 8 -34.89 15.50 -9.27
C GLU A 8 -33.52 15.66 -9.95
N ASN A 9 -33.02 16.90 -9.90
CA ASN A 9 -31.67 17.20 -10.32
C ASN A 9 -30.71 17.01 -9.13
N PHE A 10 -30.42 15.74 -8.77
CA PHE A 10 -29.33 15.45 -7.86
C PHE A 10 -28.01 15.64 -8.60
N GLY A 11 -27.49 16.85 -8.48
CA GLY A 11 -26.18 17.24 -8.99
C GLY A 11 -25.05 16.38 -8.37
N ARG A 12 -24.75 15.25 -8.99
CA ARG A 12 -23.46 14.60 -8.82
C ARG A 12 -22.42 15.51 -9.48
N LYS A 13 -21.65 16.24 -8.66
CA LYS A 13 -20.43 16.88 -9.15
C LYS A 13 -19.57 15.78 -9.75
N PRO A 14 -19.14 15.88 -11.02
CA PRO A 14 -18.18 14.95 -11.57
C PRO A 14 -16.91 15.07 -10.73
N PHE A 15 -16.31 13.93 -10.39
CA PHE A 15 -14.95 13.89 -9.85
C PHE A 15 -14.08 14.66 -10.85
N GLU A 16 -13.62 15.85 -10.47
CA GLU A 16 -12.61 16.55 -11.24
C GLU A 16 -11.37 15.66 -11.26
N TYR A 17 -11.10 15.07 -12.41
CA TYR A 17 -9.79 14.53 -12.74
C TYR A 17 -8.81 15.70 -12.63
N ILE A 18 -8.12 15.79 -11.48
CA ILE A 18 -6.99 16.70 -11.35
C ILE A 18 -5.97 16.24 -12.36
N SER A 19 -5.91 16.94 -13.47
CA SER A 19 -4.85 16.80 -14.47
C SER A 19 -3.53 16.97 -13.73
N ILE A 20 -2.78 15.88 -13.55
CA ILE A 20 -1.45 15.89 -12.97
C ILE A 20 -0.51 16.53 -14.00
N LYS A 21 -0.56 17.86 -14.11
CA LYS A 21 0.47 18.61 -14.80
C LYS A 21 1.73 18.59 -13.95
N THR A 22 2.72 17.85 -14.46
CA THR A 22 4.15 17.94 -14.09
C THR A 22 4.43 18.12 -12.61
N MET A 23 4.12 17.11 -11.80
CA MET A 23 4.77 16.93 -10.52
C MET A 23 6.24 16.59 -10.79
N ASP A 24 7.14 17.32 -10.12
CA ASP A 24 8.59 17.17 -10.20
C ASP A 24 8.97 15.67 -10.17
N ARG A 25 9.68 15.21 -11.20
CA ARG A 25 10.06 13.79 -11.38
C ARG A 25 10.81 13.23 -10.16
N ARG A 26 11.45 14.07 -9.34
CA ARG A 26 12.16 13.67 -8.12
C ARG A 26 11.20 13.29 -6.99
N ARG A 27 10.05 13.95 -6.85
CA ARG A 27 9.04 13.63 -5.82
C ARG A 27 8.34 12.30 -6.10
N ASN A 28 8.10 11.97 -7.36
CA ASN A 28 7.48 10.68 -7.73
C ASN A 28 8.45 9.49 -7.63
N ALA A 29 9.74 9.73 -7.41
CA ALA A 29 10.76 8.68 -7.26
C ALA A 29 10.94 8.20 -5.80
N MET A 30 10.30 8.87 -4.81
CA MET A 30 10.43 8.48 -3.40
C MET A 30 9.74 7.13 -3.16
N LYS A 31 10.48 6.18 -2.61
CA LYS A 31 9.99 4.83 -2.32
C LYS A 31 9.27 4.77 -0.98
N VAL A 32 8.29 3.89 -0.89
CA VAL A 32 7.57 3.60 0.36
C VAL A 32 8.08 2.27 0.92
N VAL A 33 8.67 2.32 2.08
CA VAL A 33 9.13 1.15 2.83
C VAL A 33 8.03 0.72 3.80
N ILE A 34 7.61 -0.55 3.71
CA ILE A 34 6.57 -1.12 4.56
C ILE A 34 7.15 -2.22 5.43
N LEU A 35 7.07 -2.07 6.74
CA LEU A 35 7.56 -3.05 7.71
C LEU A 35 6.50 -4.15 7.92
N ALA A 36 6.74 -5.31 7.35
CA ALA A 36 5.80 -6.44 7.32
C ALA A 36 6.39 -7.76 7.85
N GLY A 37 7.46 -7.69 8.62
CA GLY A 37 8.24 -8.89 9.01
C GLY A 37 8.00 -9.42 10.42
N GLY A 38 7.11 -8.82 11.21
CA GLY A 38 6.85 -9.21 12.61
C GLY A 38 5.97 -10.46 12.75
N PHE A 39 6.10 -11.14 13.91
CA PHE A 39 5.33 -12.37 14.23
C PHE A 39 3.84 -12.14 14.46
N GLY A 40 3.41 -10.93 14.77
CA GLY A 40 2.00 -10.61 14.98
C GLY A 40 1.35 -11.17 16.23
N THR A 41 2.10 -11.42 17.29
CA THR A 41 1.71 -12.16 18.51
C THR A 41 0.50 -11.63 19.28
N ARG A 42 0.02 -10.43 19.00
CA ARG A 42 -1.09 -9.80 19.74
C ARG A 42 -2.49 -10.13 19.19
N ILE A 43 -2.59 -10.68 17.99
CA ILE A 43 -3.85 -11.11 17.37
C ILE A 43 -3.73 -12.62 17.17
N SER A 44 -4.14 -13.41 18.18
CA SER A 44 -3.77 -14.82 18.30
C SER A 44 -4.48 -15.76 17.31
N GLU A 45 -5.71 -15.46 16.90
CA GLU A 45 -6.52 -16.44 16.17
C GLU A 45 -6.25 -16.48 14.66
N GLU A 46 -6.03 -15.33 14.01
CA GLU A 46 -5.76 -15.28 12.56
C GLU A 46 -4.26 -15.23 12.20
N SER A 47 -3.40 -14.76 13.11
CA SER A 47 -1.96 -14.64 12.85
C SER A 47 -1.25 -15.99 12.71
N HIS A 48 -1.89 -17.09 13.14
CA HIS A 48 -1.39 -18.45 12.87
C HIS A 48 -1.50 -18.87 11.40
N LEU A 49 -2.38 -18.25 10.63
CA LEU A 49 -2.60 -18.58 9.21
C LEU A 49 -1.91 -17.61 8.27
N LYS A 50 -2.05 -16.29 8.50
CA LYS A 50 -1.51 -15.22 7.66
C LYS A 50 -0.67 -14.23 8.48
N PRO A 51 0.36 -13.58 7.90
CA PRO A 51 1.03 -12.45 8.59
C PRO A 51 0.07 -11.26 8.67
N LYS A 52 0.16 -10.44 9.73
CA LYS A 52 -0.75 -9.31 9.96
C LYS A 52 -1.05 -8.43 8.75
N PRO A 53 -0.07 -8.03 7.93
CA PRO A 53 -0.34 -7.23 6.74
C PRO A 53 -1.26 -7.89 5.72
N MET A 54 -1.43 -9.22 5.81
CA MET A 54 -2.27 -10.03 4.92
C MET A 54 -3.64 -10.36 5.52
N ILE A 55 -3.97 -9.81 6.70
CA ILE A 55 -5.33 -9.86 7.24
C ILE A 55 -6.22 -8.98 6.36
N GLU A 56 -7.36 -9.51 5.96
CA GLU A 56 -8.28 -8.87 5.03
C GLU A 56 -9.25 -7.92 5.76
N ILE A 57 -9.45 -6.76 5.17
CA ILE A 57 -10.50 -5.81 5.51
C ILE A 57 -11.35 -5.65 4.25
N GLY A 58 -12.57 -6.12 4.30
CA GLY A 58 -13.34 -6.35 3.09
C GLY A 58 -12.73 -7.52 2.31
N GLU A 59 -12.49 -7.34 1.03
CA GLU A 59 -11.94 -8.38 0.13
C GLU A 59 -10.43 -8.20 -0.14
N GLN A 60 -9.76 -7.28 0.57
CA GLN A 60 -8.36 -6.94 0.32
C GLN A 60 -7.54 -6.90 1.62
N PRO A 61 -6.26 -7.32 1.58
CA PRO A 61 -5.41 -7.28 2.75
C PRO A 61 -5.10 -5.85 3.20
N ILE A 62 -4.84 -5.65 4.50
CA ILE A 62 -4.43 -4.34 5.06
C ILE A 62 -3.26 -3.75 4.25
N LEU A 63 -2.32 -4.57 3.84
CA LEU A 63 -1.18 -4.16 3.01
C LEU A 63 -1.64 -3.45 1.73
N TRP A 64 -2.66 -3.96 1.05
CA TRP A 64 -3.23 -3.34 -0.13
C TRP A 64 -3.81 -1.95 0.17
N HIS A 65 -4.56 -1.80 1.27
CA HIS A 65 -5.12 -0.51 1.68
C HIS A 65 -4.04 0.53 1.98
N ILE A 66 -2.95 0.11 2.63
CA ILE A 66 -1.79 0.97 2.87
C ILE A 66 -1.19 1.42 1.54
N MET A 67 -0.96 0.51 0.61
CA MET A 67 -0.40 0.82 -0.70
C MET A 67 -1.31 1.75 -1.51
N LYS A 68 -2.64 1.54 -1.47
CA LYS A 68 -3.64 2.45 -2.11
C LYS A 68 -3.57 3.85 -1.52
N MET A 69 -3.42 3.98 -0.20
CA MET A 69 -3.27 5.28 0.46
C MET A 69 -2.07 6.06 -0.09
N TYR A 70 -0.90 5.44 -0.19
CA TYR A 70 0.29 6.09 -0.76
C TYR A 70 0.16 6.35 -2.26
N SER A 71 -0.41 5.40 -3.00
CA SER A 71 -0.66 5.49 -4.44
C SER A 71 -1.58 6.66 -4.81
N ALA A 72 -2.57 6.99 -3.98
CA ALA A 72 -3.43 8.15 -4.15
C ALA A 72 -2.66 9.49 -4.14
N TYR A 73 -1.47 9.51 -3.54
CA TYR A 73 -0.55 10.65 -3.55
C TYR A 73 0.55 10.55 -4.62
N GLY A 74 0.53 9.49 -5.46
CA GLY A 74 1.47 9.28 -6.55
C GLY A 74 2.70 8.44 -6.20
N PHE A 75 2.78 7.88 -4.97
CA PHE A 75 3.87 7.00 -4.57
C PHE A 75 3.53 5.56 -4.92
N ASN A 76 4.15 5.03 -5.98
CA ASN A 76 3.83 3.73 -6.56
C ASN A 76 5.00 2.72 -6.49
N GLU A 77 6.11 3.08 -5.86
CA GLU A 77 7.27 2.20 -5.70
C GLU A 77 7.39 1.77 -4.23
N PHE A 78 7.18 0.47 -3.99
CA PHE A 78 7.09 -0.11 -2.64
C PHE A 78 8.22 -1.10 -2.38
N VAL A 79 8.81 -1.03 -1.17
CA VAL A 79 9.76 -2.02 -0.67
C VAL A 79 9.20 -2.60 0.62
N ILE A 80 8.76 -3.85 0.57
CA ILE A 80 8.15 -4.55 1.70
C ILE A 80 9.23 -5.34 2.43
N CYS A 81 9.50 -4.96 3.69
CA CYS A 81 10.40 -5.67 4.58
C CYS A 81 9.70 -6.89 5.16
N ALA A 82 9.77 -8.03 4.49
CA ALA A 82 9.14 -9.26 4.90
C ALA A 82 10.02 -10.09 5.85
N GLY A 83 9.41 -11.01 6.55
CA GLY A 83 10.06 -11.94 7.49
C GLY A 83 9.15 -13.13 7.75
N TYR A 84 8.37 -13.08 8.85
CA TYR A 84 7.41 -14.15 9.17
C TYR A 84 6.42 -14.38 8.03
N LYS A 85 6.28 -15.63 7.59
CA LYS A 85 5.38 -16.05 6.49
C LYS A 85 5.48 -15.18 5.22
N GLN A 86 6.68 -14.75 4.87
CA GLN A 86 6.92 -13.93 3.70
C GLN A 86 6.40 -14.52 2.37
N HIS A 87 6.29 -15.85 2.30
CA HIS A 87 5.77 -16.56 1.13
C HIS A 87 4.33 -16.15 0.83
N VAL A 88 3.48 -15.98 1.86
CA VAL A 88 2.08 -15.53 1.68
C VAL A 88 2.00 -14.17 0.99
N ILE A 89 2.90 -13.23 1.36
CA ILE A 89 2.96 -11.91 0.71
C ILE A 89 3.41 -12.05 -0.74
N LYS A 90 4.43 -12.89 -0.99
CA LYS A 90 4.96 -13.10 -2.35
C LYS A 90 3.96 -13.78 -3.26
N GLU A 91 3.27 -14.80 -2.79
CA GLU A 91 2.21 -15.52 -3.51
C GLU A 91 1.07 -14.57 -3.87
N TRP A 92 0.61 -13.75 -2.92
CA TRP A 92 -0.44 -12.77 -3.19
C TRP A 92 -0.07 -11.81 -4.33
N PHE A 93 1.16 -11.31 -4.38
CA PHE A 93 1.61 -10.45 -5.49
C PHE A 93 1.84 -11.22 -6.78
N ALA A 94 2.30 -12.46 -6.71
CA ALA A 94 2.48 -13.30 -7.89
C ALA A 94 1.14 -13.59 -8.58
N ASP A 95 0.08 -13.79 -7.79
CA ASP A 95 -1.26 -14.10 -8.29
C ASP A 95 -2.14 -12.86 -8.48
N TYR A 96 -1.68 -11.69 -8.01
CA TYR A 96 -2.45 -10.44 -8.03
C TYR A 96 -3.04 -10.12 -9.41
N TYR A 97 -2.24 -10.27 -10.41
CA TYR A 97 -2.60 -10.04 -11.80
C TYR A 97 -3.68 -11.03 -12.28
N LEU A 98 -3.57 -12.32 -11.94
CA LEU A 98 -4.56 -13.33 -12.32
C LEU A 98 -5.93 -13.08 -11.68
N HIS A 99 -5.95 -12.60 -10.44
CA HIS A 99 -7.19 -12.33 -9.71
C HIS A 99 -7.91 -11.04 -10.16
N ASN A 100 -7.19 -10.14 -10.87
CA ASN A 100 -7.72 -8.85 -11.27
C ASN A 100 -7.91 -8.70 -12.79
N THR A 101 -7.80 -9.80 -13.56
CA THR A 101 -7.96 -9.79 -15.01
C THR A 101 -8.86 -10.93 -15.49
N ASP A 102 -9.52 -10.72 -16.63
CA ASP A 102 -10.17 -11.83 -17.34
C ASP A 102 -9.12 -12.72 -17.99
N VAL A 103 -9.15 -14.02 -17.73
CA VAL A 103 -8.15 -14.96 -18.18
C VAL A 103 -8.79 -16.14 -18.90
N THR A 104 -8.25 -16.50 -20.07
CA THR A 104 -8.55 -17.76 -20.75
C THR A 104 -7.41 -18.73 -20.55
N PHE A 105 -7.71 -19.89 -20.01
CA PHE A 105 -6.80 -21.03 -19.91
C PHE A 105 -7.11 -22.02 -21.04
N ASP A 106 -6.19 -22.24 -21.95
CA ASP A 106 -6.27 -23.31 -22.92
C ASP A 106 -5.49 -24.52 -22.40
N LEU A 107 -6.22 -25.50 -21.90
CA LEU A 107 -5.64 -26.69 -21.31
C LEU A 107 -5.07 -27.66 -22.36
N LEU A 108 -5.49 -27.54 -23.61
CA LEU A 108 -4.97 -28.37 -24.70
C LEU A 108 -3.55 -27.94 -25.09
N THR A 109 -3.32 -26.64 -25.20
CA THR A 109 -2.02 -26.06 -25.55
C THR A 109 -1.17 -25.66 -24.34
N ASN A 110 -1.72 -25.82 -23.12
CA ASN A 110 -1.12 -25.37 -21.87
C ASN A 110 -0.70 -23.88 -21.93
N SER A 111 -1.59 -23.05 -22.45
CA SER A 111 -1.36 -21.62 -22.62
C SER A 111 -2.38 -20.79 -21.83
N MET A 112 -2.00 -19.55 -21.49
CA MET A 112 -2.82 -18.59 -20.77
C MET A 112 -2.83 -17.26 -21.52
N THR A 113 -4.02 -16.68 -21.64
CA THR A 113 -4.21 -15.36 -22.26
C THR A 113 -5.00 -14.46 -21.30
N ALA A 114 -4.40 -13.33 -20.91
CA ALA A 114 -5.09 -12.30 -20.15
C ALA A 114 -5.69 -11.26 -21.10
N HIS A 115 -6.95 -10.87 -20.87
CA HIS A 115 -7.71 -10.01 -21.77
C HIS A 115 -7.73 -8.55 -21.37
N ASN A 116 -7.80 -8.25 -20.08
CA ASN A 116 -7.87 -6.90 -19.54
C ASN A 116 -6.79 -6.74 -18.48
N ASN A 117 -6.17 -5.56 -18.40
CA ASN A 117 -5.20 -5.25 -17.34
C ASN A 117 -5.74 -4.15 -16.45
N TYR A 118 -6.37 -4.53 -15.35
CA TYR A 118 -6.84 -3.63 -14.30
C TYR A 118 -5.86 -3.54 -13.11
N SER A 119 -4.61 -3.94 -13.32
CA SER A 119 -3.59 -3.93 -12.28
C SER A 119 -3.26 -2.50 -11.83
N GLU A 120 -2.97 -2.37 -10.55
CA GLU A 120 -2.46 -1.13 -9.99
C GLU A 120 -1.08 -0.78 -10.60
N PRO A 121 -0.74 0.52 -10.73
CA PRO A 121 0.52 0.96 -11.32
C PRO A 121 1.69 0.80 -10.33
N TRP A 122 1.73 -0.28 -9.57
CA TRP A 122 2.69 -0.50 -8.51
C TRP A 122 3.92 -1.26 -8.97
N LYS A 123 5.07 -0.82 -8.48
CA LYS A 123 6.31 -1.57 -8.52
C LYS A 123 6.66 -2.03 -7.11
N VAL A 124 6.64 -3.33 -6.90
CA VAL A 124 6.75 -3.92 -5.56
C VAL A 124 7.98 -4.80 -5.46
N THR A 125 8.79 -4.54 -4.43
CA THR A 125 9.90 -5.41 -4.02
C THR A 125 9.58 -6.01 -2.67
N VAL A 126 9.42 -7.33 -2.60
CA VAL A 126 9.26 -8.06 -1.33
C VAL A 126 10.63 -8.60 -0.93
N ALA A 127 11.26 -7.96 0.04
CA ALA A 127 12.59 -8.28 0.51
C ALA A 127 12.54 -9.18 1.76
N ASP A 128 13.26 -10.30 1.73
CA ASP A 128 13.52 -11.07 2.96
C ASP A 128 14.49 -10.28 3.85
N THR A 129 13.97 -9.84 4.98
CA THR A 129 14.76 -9.10 5.98
C THR A 129 15.06 -9.91 7.23
N GLY A 130 14.77 -11.21 7.20
CA GLY A 130 15.00 -12.16 8.28
C GLY A 130 13.87 -12.17 9.32
N LEU A 131 13.74 -13.29 10.01
CA LEU A 131 12.65 -13.56 10.94
C LEU A 131 12.75 -12.70 12.20
N GLU A 132 13.88 -12.72 12.87
CA GLU A 132 14.11 -12.09 14.18
C GLU A 132 14.77 -10.71 14.07
N THR A 133 14.80 -10.12 12.88
CA THR A 133 15.44 -8.84 12.66
C THR A 133 14.56 -7.70 13.16
N MET A 134 15.14 -6.83 13.97
CA MET A 134 14.48 -5.62 14.48
C MET A 134 14.36 -4.55 13.38
N THR A 135 13.53 -3.54 13.61
CA THR A 135 13.19 -2.49 12.64
C THR A 135 14.39 -1.87 11.95
N GLY A 136 15.39 -1.38 12.68
CA GLY A 136 16.59 -0.77 12.12
C GLY A 136 17.40 -1.76 11.27
N GLY A 137 17.48 -3.02 11.70
CA GLY A 137 18.15 -4.08 10.95
C GLY A 137 17.44 -4.39 9.61
N ARG A 138 16.09 -4.33 9.58
CA ARG A 138 15.32 -4.51 8.34
C ARG A 138 15.61 -3.39 7.34
N ILE A 139 15.60 -2.16 7.81
CA ILE A 139 15.94 -0.98 6.98
C ILE A 139 17.36 -1.12 6.41
N LYS A 140 18.33 -1.50 7.24
CA LYS A 140 19.70 -1.71 6.77
C LYS A 140 19.80 -2.77 5.67
N ARG A 141 19.05 -3.87 5.77
CA ARG A 141 19.08 -4.96 4.78
C ARG A 141 18.47 -4.60 3.44
N ILE A 142 17.61 -3.60 3.38
CA ILE A 142 16.98 -3.13 2.13
C ILE A 142 17.72 -1.95 1.49
N GLN A 143 18.84 -1.49 2.02
CA GLN A 143 19.60 -0.36 1.49
C GLN A 143 19.87 -0.47 -0.02
N LYS A 144 20.18 -1.67 -0.50
CA LYS A 144 20.38 -1.95 -1.94
C LYS A 144 19.16 -1.66 -2.83
N TYR A 145 17.96 -1.65 -2.26
CA TYR A 145 16.71 -1.38 -2.97
C TYR A 145 16.26 0.09 -2.85
N ILE A 146 16.57 0.75 -1.73
CA ILE A 146 16.18 2.15 -1.51
C ILE A 146 17.27 3.14 -1.96
N GLY A 147 18.54 2.73 -1.96
CA GLY A 147 19.68 3.62 -2.25
C GLY A 147 19.94 4.59 -1.10
N ASP A 148 20.44 5.78 -1.44
CA ASP A 148 20.75 6.87 -0.51
C ASP A 148 19.69 8.00 -0.57
N GLU A 149 18.59 7.77 -1.27
CA GLU A 149 17.52 8.74 -1.43
C GLU A 149 16.57 8.73 -0.21
N PRO A 150 15.89 9.85 0.09
CA PRO A 150 14.83 9.87 1.07
C PRO A 150 13.72 8.86 0.73
N PHE A 151 13.13 8.25 1.75
CA PHE A 151 12.04 7.29 1.60
C PHE A 151 10.98 7.49 2.68
N LEU A 152 9.76 7.08 2.37
CA LEU A 152 8.66 7.01 3.32
C LEU A 152 8.70 5.67 4.05
N LEU A 153 8.46 5.68 5.35
CA LEU A 153 8.45 4.47 6.19
C LEU A 153 7.12 4.33 6.90
N THR A 154 6.52 3.14 6.81
CA THR A 154 5.30 2.83 7.57
C THR A 154 5.31 1.39 8.06
N TYR A 155 4.44 1.09 9.04
CA TYR A 155 4.16 -0.27 9.46
C TYR A 155 3.10 -0.90 8.54
N GLY A 156 3.14 -2.23 8.40
CA GLY A 156 2.25 -3.00 7.52
C GLY A 156 0.90 -3.37 8.13
N ASP A 157 0.54 -2.79 9.29
CA ASP A 157 -0.68 -3.10 10.04
C ASP A 157 -1.49 -1.85 10.45
N GLY A 158 -1.17 -0.69 9.91
CA GLY A 158 -1.87 0.55 10.23
C GLY A 158 -2.19 1.39 9.00
N VAL A 159 -3.43 1.83 8.88
CA VAL A 159 -3.88 2.83 7.91
C VAL A 159 -4.15 4.15 8.62
N SER A 160 -3.96 5.26 7.92
CA SER A 160 -4.19 6.61 8.46
C SER A 160 -4.81 7.52 7.39
N ASN A 161 -5.37 8.64 7.82
CA ASN A 161 -5.89 9.69 6.94
C ASN A 161 -4.92 10.87 6.79
N VAL A 162 -3.64 10.65 7.00
CA VAL A 162 -2.60 11.68 6.93
C VAL A 162 -2.42 12.17 5.50
N ASN A 163 -2.31 13.48 5.35
CA ASN A 163 -1.94 14.09 4.09
C ASN A 163 -0.44 13.89 3.80
N ILE A 164 -0.12 12.85 3.05
CA ILE A 164 1.26 12.47 2.73
C ILE A 164 2.00 13.57 1.97
N LYS A 165 1.32 14.34 1.10
CA LYS A 165 1.95 15.46 0.38
C LYS A 165 2.43 16.57 1.32
N GLU A 166 1.60 16.92 2.28
CA GLU A 166 1.97 17.93 3.27
C GLU A 166 3.11 17.44 4.17
N LEU A 167 3.08 16.16 4.56
CA LEU A 167 4.16 15.55 5.33
C LEU A 167 5.49 15.61 4.60
N VAL A 168 5.52 15.23 3.33
CA VAL A 168 6.74 15.29 2.50
C VAL A 168 7.21 16.72 2.30
N LYS A 169 6.29 17.64 1.98
CA LYS A 169 6.59 19.07 1.83
C LYS A 169 7.23 19.63 3.10
N TRP A 170 6.64 19.35 4.25
CA TRP A 170 7.17 19.80 5.53
C TRP A 170 8.55 19.21 5.84
N HIS A 171 8.78 17.92 5.50
CA HIS A 171 10.09 17.29 5.62
C HIS A 171 11.15 18.01 4.79
N GLU A 172 10.84 18.33 3.53
CA GLU A 172 11.74 19.08 2.65
C GLU A 172 12.06 20.49 3.18
N GLU A 173 11.05 21.19 3.70
CA GLU A 173 11.17 22.57 4.20
C GLU A 173 12.08 22.70 5.43
N HIS A 174 11.97 21.80 6.40
CA HIS A 174 12.77 21.89 7.61
C HIS A 174 14.17 21.25 7.49
N GLY A 175 14.43 20.46 6.45
CA GLY A 175 15.73 19.86 6.13
C GLY A 175 16.32 18.95 7.20
N LYS A 176 15.49 18.39 8.09
CA LYS A 176 15.95 17.44 9.11
C LYS A 176 16.08 16.04 8.55
N MET A 177 16.90 15.22 9.19
CA MET A 177 17.11 13.82 8.76
C MET A 177 15.85 12.96 8.84
N ILE A 178 14.98 13.18 9.81
CA ILE A 178 13.77 12.37 10.05
C ILE A 178 12.59 13.29 10.38
N THR A 179 11.45 12.97 9.81
CA THR A 179 10.14 13.50 10.19
C THR A 179 9.29 12.36 10.70
N MET A 180 8.74 12.50 11.88
CA MET A 180 7.85 11.50 12.49
C MET A 180 6.46 12.07 12.65
N LEU A 181 5.47 11.30 12.25
CA LEU A 181 4.08 11.59 12.56
C LEU A 181 3.77 11.08 13.96
N ALA A 182 3.28 11.96 14.82
CA ALA A 182 2.77 11.61 16.12
C ALA A 182 1.31 12.07 16.25
N TYR A 183 0.50 11.30 16.95
CA TYR A 183 -0.86 11.66 17.28
C TYR A 183 -1.11 11.47 18.77
N ASN A 184 -1.96 12.31 19.34
CA ASN A 184 -2.35 12.19 20.74
C ASN A 184 -3.47 11.16 20.85
N VAL A 185 -3.21 10.08 21.61
CA VAL A 185 -4.22 9.06 21.90
C VAL A 185 -4.94 9.47 23.17
N GLU A 186 -6.10 10.10 23.05
CA GLU A 186 -6.90 10.52 24.20
C GLU A 186 -7.52 9.34 24.97
N GLN A 187 -7.71 8.19 24.32
CA GLN A 187 -8.23 6.98 24.96
C GLN A 187 -7.55 5.72 24.39
N ARG A 188 -6.98 4.91 25.28
CA ARG A 188 -6.66 3.51 24.96
C ARG A 188 -7.90 2.68 25.29
N PHE A 189 -8.61 2.22 24.26
CA PHE A 189 -9.57 1.15 24.45
C PHE A 189 -8.78 -0.16 24.66
N TRP A 190 -8.83 -0.68 25.87
CA TRP A 190 -8.41 -2.05 26.15
C TRP A 190 -9.65 -2.92 25.86
N ILE A 191 -9.56 -3.71 24.81
CA ILE A 191 -10.48 -4.81 24.54
C ILE A 191 -9.79 -6.09 25.01
#